data_5e5d0948b3f2da12456794a665018fe2
#
_entry.id   5e5d0948b3f2da12456794a665018fe2
#
_cell.length_a   1.000
_cell.length_b   1.000
_cell.length_c   1.000
_cell.angle_alpha   90.00
_cell.angle_beta   90.00
_cell.angle_gamma   90.00
#
_symmetry.space_group_name_H-M   'P 1'
#
loop_
_entity.id
_entity.type
_entity.pdbx_description
1 polymer ?
#
loop_
_entity_poly.entity_id
_entity_poly.type
_entity_poly.pdbx_seq_one_letter_code
_entity_poly.pdbx_strand_id
1 'polypeptide(L)'
;MAIHGLVKNNLVECVSSTTYQAASGGGAKHMRELLTQTGKIYNRVDSLLAQDSSNILDIDSKVLDTQKNFSGNEMHCFKVPLAGSLIPWIDQDRNDGWSLEEWKGDVELNKILGSDK
;
A
#
# COMPACT_ATOMS: atom_id res chain seq x y z
N MET A 1 -0.78 -10.40 20.83
CA MET A 1 -0.98 -9.14 21.55
C MET A 1 0.28 -8.76 22.33
N ALA A 2 1.30 -8.32 21.57
CA ALA A 2 2.65 -8.10 22.13
C ALA A 2 2.70 -7.03 23.23
N ILE A 3 1.88 -5.99 23.14
CA ILE A 3 1.90 -4.86 24.10
C ILE A 3 0.89 -4.97 25.24
N HIS A 4 0.01 -5.98 25.24
CA HIS A 4 -1.08 -6.09 26.22
C HIS A 4 -0.59 -6.04 27.69
N GLY A 5 0.47 -6.75 28.00
CA GLY A 5 1.04 -6.77 29.36
C GLY A 5 1.58 -5.42 29.79
N LEU A 6 2.15 -4.65 28.86
CA LEU A 6 2.65 -3.30 29.14
C LEU A 6 1.51 -2.30 29.39
N VAL A 7 0.48 -2.34 28.55
CA VAL A 7 -0.69 -1.49 28.71
C VAL A 7 -1.44 -1.80 30.00
N LYS A 8 -1.67 -3.08 30.32
CA LYS A 8 -2.32 -3.53 31.55
C LYS A 8 -1.60 -3.07 32.81
N ASN A 9 -0.30 -2.93 32.78
CA ASN A 9 0.51 -2.45 33.92
C ASN A 9 0.76 -0.92 33.88
N ASN A 10 0.07 -0.18 33.01
CA ASN A 10 0.22 1.28 32.82
C ASN A 10 1.66 1.72 32.49
N LEU A 11 2.38 0.92 31.73
CA LEU A 11 3.75 1.20 31.30
C LEU A 11 3.82 1.80 29.90
N VAL A 12 2.67 2.04 29.25
CA VAL A 12 2.54 2.64 27.92
C VAL A 12 1.56 3.79 27.97
N GLU A 13 1.97 4.97 27.54
CA GLU A 13 1.14 6.17 27.46
C GLU A 13 0.51 6.33 26.07
N CYS A 14 1.26 6.00 25.01
CA CYS A 14 0.76 6.03 23.66
C CYS A 14 1.42 4.94 22.79
N VAL A 15 0.76 4.59 21.68
CA VAL A 15 1.25 3.66 20.69
C VAL A 15 1.21 4.34 19.32
N SER A 16 2.35 4.36 18.63
CA SER A 16 2.41 4.72 17.21
C SER A 16 2.72 3.47 16.40
N SER A 17 1.92 3.20 15.38
CA SER A 17 2.12 2.05 14.51
C SER A 17 2.20 2.47 13.04
N THR A 18 3.08 1.80 12.30
CA THR A 18 3.15 1.91 10.84
C THR A 18 2.96 0.52 10.27
N THR A 19 2.03 0.39 9.34
CA THR A 19 1.69 -0.90 8.72
C THR A 19 1.84 -0.83 7.21
N TYR A 20 2.19 -1.97 6.60
CA TYR A 20 2.19 -2.16 5.15
C TYR A 20 1.17 -3.23 4.81
N GLN A 21 0.01 -2.79 4.35
CA GLN A 21 -1.06 -3.71 3.99
C GLN A 21 -0.86 -4.26 2.58
N ALA A 22 -0.95 -5.58 2.42
CA ALA A 22 -0.81 -6.22 1.13
C ALA A 22 -2.05 -5.98 0.24
N ALA A 23 -1.84 -5.90 -1.08
CA ALA A 23 -2.92 -5.81 -2.06
C ALA A 23 -3.97 -6.92 -1.94
N SER A 24 -3.60 -8.08 -1.41
CA SER A 24 -4.50 -9.20 -1.15
C SER A 24 -5.62 -8.88 -0.15
N GLY A 25 -5.42 -7.89 0.74
CA GLY A 25 -6.47 -7.39 1.62
C GLY A 25 -7.70 -6.87 0.88
N GLY A 26 -7.52 -6.30 -0.32
CA GLY A 26 -8.60 -5.90 -1.22
C GLY A 26 -9.25 -7.04 -2.02
N GLY A 27 -8.74 -8.27 -1.86
CA GLY A 27 -9.26 -9.48 -2.52
C GLY A 27 -8.76 -9.69 -3.95
N ALA A 28 -9.35 -10.68 -4.62
CA ALA A 28 -8.87 -11.18 -5.91
C ALA A 28 -8.82 -10.11 -7.03
N LYS A 29 -9.73 -9.15 -7.02
CA LYS A 29 -9.77 -8.08 -8.04
C LYS A 29 -8.54 -7.17 -7.91
N HIS A 30 -8.18 -6.77 -6.69
CA HIS A 30 -7.01 -5.96 -6.40
C HIS A 30 -5.71 -6.69 -6.76
N MET A 31 -5.61 -7.97 -6.44
CA MET A 31 -4.47 -8.78 -6.83
C MET A 31 -4.31 -8.90 -8.35
N ARG A 32 -5.43 -9.11 -9.07
CA ARG A 32 -5.41 -9.16 -10.54
C ARG A 32 -4.94 -7.83 -11.14
N GLU A 33 -5.44 -6.72 -10.63
CA GLU A 33 -5.05 -5.38 -11.09
C GLU A 33 -3.56 -5.14 -10.86
N LEU A 34 -3.03 -5.46 -9.66
CA LEU A 34 -1.60 -5.34 -9.38
C LEU A 34 -0.75 -6.18 -10.34
N LEU A 35 -1.14 -7.43 -10.60
CA LEU A 35 -0.41 -8.31 -11.54
C LEU A 35 -0.48 -7.78 -12.97
N THR A 36 -1.61 -7.22 -13.40
CA THR A 36 -1.76 -6.60 -14.72
C THR A 36 -0.83 -5.38 -14.86
N GLN A 37 -0.80 -4.51 -13.85
CA GLN A 37 0.11 -3.36 -13.82
C GLN A 37 1.58 -3.81 -13.87
N THR A 38 1.94 -4.81 -13.07
CA THR A 38 3.30 -5.38 -13.03
C THR A 38 3.70 -5.96 -14.39
N GLY A 39 2.81 -6.73 -15.03
CA GLY A 39 3.05 -7.29 -16.36
C GLY A 39 3.23 -6.20 -17.42
N LYS A 40 2.45 -5.11 -17.37
CA LYS A 40 2.59 -3.98 -18.30
C LYS A 40 3.94 -3.27 -18.13
N ILE A 41 4.40 -3.07 -16.90
CA ILE A 41 5.74 -2.52 -16.64
C ILE A 41 6.80 -3.45 -17.20
N TYR A 42 6.73 -4.74 -16.87
CA TYR A 42 7.70 -5.73 -17.35
C TYR A 42 7.79 -5.74 -18.88
N ASN A 43 6.66 -5.85 -19.57
CA ASN A 43 6.60 -5.88 -21.03
C ASN A 43 7.18 -4.61 -21.70
N ARG A 44 7.25 -3.51 -20.96
CA ARG A 44 7.82 -2.25 -21.48
C ARG A 44 9.35 -2.21 -21.39
N VAL A 45 9.93 -2.99 -20.52
CA VAL A 45 11.37 -2.97 -20.22
C VAL A 45 12.08 -4.30 -20.48
N ASP A 46 11.37 -5.35 -20.83
CA ASP A 46 11.91 -6.71 -21.00
C ASP A 46 13.09 -6.78 -21.98
N SER A 47 13.00 -6.08 -23.11
CA SER A 47 14.07 -6.01 -24.11
C SER A 47 15.33 -5.29 -23.59
N LEU A 48 15.18 -4.34 -22.69
CA LEU A 48 16.31 -3.67 -22.04
C LEU A 48 16.91 -4.55 -20.94
N LEU A 49 16.07 -5.28 -20.20
CA LEU A 49 16.53 -6.21 -19.18
C LEU A 49 17.30 -7.39 -19.74
N ALA A 50 17.01 -7.78 -20.99
CA ALA A 50 17.72 -8.84 -21.71
C ALA A 50 19.14 -8.43 -22.19
N GLN A 51 19.52 -7.18 -22.05
CA GLN A 51 20.80 -6.64 -22.49
C GLN A 51 21.59 -6.09 -21.30
N ASP A 52 22.66 -6.77 -20.91
CA ASP A 52 23.51 -6.37 -19.77
C ASP A 52 24.11 -4.96 -19.90
N SER A 53 24.22 -4.45 -21.14
CA SER A 53 24.74 -3.10 -21.44
C SER A 53 23.69 -2.00 -21.36
N SER A 54 22.43 -2.33 -21.09
CA SER A 54 21.36 -1.34 -21.00
C SER A 54 21.60 -0.37 -19.84
N ASN A 55 21.35 0.92 -20.09
CA ASN A 55 21.46 1.94 -19.07
C ASN A 55 20.27 1.82 -18.09
N ILE A 56 20.58 1.73 -16.80
CA ILE A 56 19.55 1.62 -15.77
C ILE A 56 18.60 2.84 -15.74
N LEU A 57 19.07 4.04 -16.09
CA LEU A 57 18.25 5.24 -16.16
C LEU A 57 17.21 5.19 -17.29
N ASP A 58 17.52 4.50 -18.39
CA ASP A 58 16.57 4.28 -19.48
C ASP A 58 15.47 3.31 -19.06
N ILE A 59 15.82 2.28 -18.29
CA ILE A 59 14.89 1.33 -17.72
C ILE A 59 13.96 2.07 -16.73
N ASP A 60 14.52 2.83 -15.79
CA ASP A 60 13.77 3.59 -14.80
C ASP A 60 12.81 4.59 -15.45
N SER A 61 13.30 5.34 -16.44
CA SER A 61 12.47 6.29 -17.19
C SER A 61 11.25 5.62 -17.85
N LYS A 62 11.44 4.44 -18.44
CA LYS A 62 10.33 3.69 -19.05
C LYS A 62 9.36 3.13 -18.01
N VAL A 63 9.83 2.70 -16.85
CA VAL A 63 8.97 2.27 -15.73
C VAL A 63 8.11 3.44 -15.29
N LEU A 64 8.71 4.59 -14.99
CA LEU A 64 7.99 5.79 -14.55
C LEU A 64 6.99 6.30 -15.61
N ASP A 65 7.38 6.29 -16.88
CA ASP A 65 6.47 6.65 -17.99
C ASP A 65 5.27 5.70 -18.06
N THR A 66 5.51 4.40 -17.90
CA THR A 66 4.45 3.40 -17.91
C THR A 66 3.48 3.60 -16.75
N GLN A 67 3.99 3.85 -15.54
CA GLN A 67 3.16 4.12 -14.35
C GLN A 67 2.30 5.38 -14.53
N LYS A 68 2.86 6.45 -15.07
CA LYS A 68 2.13 7.71 -15.35
C LYS A 68 1.02 7.55 -16.39
N ASN A 69 1.15 6.56 -17.28
CA ASN A 69 0.24 6.34 -18.40
C ASN A 69 -0.66 5.10 -18.22
N PHE A 70 -0.88 4.63 -17.00
CA PHE A 70 -1.92 3.63 -16.74
C PHE A 70 -3.31 4.21 -17.03
N SER A 71 -4.14 3.42 -17.71
CA SER A 71 -5.54 3.78 -17.98
C SER A 71 -6.42 3.59 -16.74
N GLY A 72 -7.60 4.22 -16.74
CA GLY A 72 -8.59 4.04 -15.68
C GLY A 72 -9.01 2.57 -15.47
N ASN A 73 -8.98 1.75 -16.52
CA ASN A 73 -9.26 0.32 -16.41
C ASN A 73 -8.15 -0.45 -15.69
N GLU A 74 -6.91 0.03 -15.77
CA GLU A 74 -5.75 -0.56 -15.10
C GLU A 74 -5.58 -0.07 -13.66
N MET A 75 -6.37 0.91 -13.25
CA MET A 75 -6.42 1.51 -11.91
C MET A 75 -7.83 1.51 -11.34
N HIS A 76 -8.65 0.53 -11.73
CA HIS A 76 -10.07 0.52 -11.33
C HIS A 76 -10.26 0.30 -9.82
N CYS A 77 -9.45 -0.57 -9.22
CA CYS A 77 -9.54 -0.91 -7.80
C CYS A 77 -8.78 0.09 -6.92
N PHE A 78 -7.50 0.33 -7.26
CA PHE A 78 -6.62 1.19 -6.44
C PHE A 78 -6.78 2.68 -6.73
N LYS A 79 -7.36 3.06 -7.88
CA LYS A 79 -7.50 4.45 -8.38
C LYS A 79 -6.18 5.14 -8.74
N VAL A 80 -5.05 4.56 -8.37
CA VAL A 80 -3.68 5.03 -8.62
C VAL A 80 -2.78 3.84 -8.95
N PRO A 81 -1.60 4.07 -9.56
CA PRO A 81 -0.62 3.01 -9.78
C PRO A 81 -0.12 2.42 -8.46
N LEU A 82 -0.15 1.09 -8.33
CA LEU A 82 0.44 0.37 -7.19
C LEU A 82 1.70 -0.41 -7.57
N ALA A 83 1.76 -0.99 -8.78
CA ALA A 83 2.92 -1.78 -9.18
C ALA A 83 4.21 -0.94 -9.18
N GLY A 84 5.22 -1.38 -8.42
CA GLY A 84 6.48 -0.66 -8.22
C GLY A 84 6.38 0.57 -7.31
N SER A 85 5.30 0.70 -6.55
CA SER A 85 5.04 1.84 -5.67
C SER A 85 4.33 1.40 -4.38
N LEU A 86 3.93 2.38 -3.58
CA LEU A 86 3.02 2.20 -2.45
C LEU A 86 1.95 3.30 -2.47
N ILE A 87 0.82 3.02 -1.86
CA ILE A 87 -0.26 4.00 -1.70
C ILE A 87 -0.29 4.40 -0.23
N PRO A 88 0.02 5.66 0.11
CA PRO A 88 0.11 6.12 1.51
C PRO A 88 -1.25 6.34 2.18
N TRP A 89 -2.34 6.04 1.50
CA TRP A 89 -3.70 6.23 1.98
C TRP A 89 -4.54 4.99 1.73
N ILE A 90 -5.19 4.44 2.76
CA ILE A 90 -6.06 3.28 2.65
C ILE A 90 -7.46 3.62 3.16
N ASP A 91 -8.50 3.16 2.40
CA ASP A 91 -9.93 3.33 2.69
C ASP A 91 -10.39 4.80 2.56
N GLN A 92 -11.60 5.10 3.03
CA GLN A 92 -12.28 6.38 2.85
C GLN A 92 -11.67 7.47 3.72
N ASP A 93 -11.67 8.69 3.19
CA ASP A 93 -11.37 9.89 3.97
C ASP A 93 -12.53 10.20 4.93
N ARG A 94 -12.23 10.39 6.19
CA ARG A 94 -13.19 10.78 7.23
C ARG A 94 -13.41 12.29 7.32
N ASN A 95 -12.69 13.08 6.55
CA ASN A 95 -12.67 14.54 6.57
C ASN A 95 -12.22 15.15 7.91
N ASP A 96 -11.47 14.40 8.71
CA ASP A 96 -10.87 14.82 9.97
C ASP A 96 -9.35 14.63 9.99
N GLY A 97 -8.76 14.33 8.84
CA GLY A 97 -7.34 14.07 8.68
C GLY A 97 -6.95 12.59 8.85
N TRP A 98 -7.92 11.72 9.08
CA TRP A 98 -7.73 10.27 9.23
C TRP A 98 -8.39 9.52 8.07
N SER A 99 -7.76 8.45 7.62
CA SER A 99 -8.44 7.43 6.83
C SER A 99 -9.31 6.55 7.75
N LEU A 100 -10.31 5.91 7.15
CA LEU A 100 -11.15 4.98 7.90
C LEU A 100 -10.34 3.81 8.48
N GLU A 101 -9.29 3.36 7.77
CA GLU A 101 -8.42 2.27 8.24
C GLU A 101 -7.56 2.68 9.44
N GLU A 102 -7.02 3.89 9.46
CA GLU A 102 -6.29 4.42 10.62
C GLU A 102 -7.19 4.53 11.83
N TRP A 103 -8.39 5.07 11.64
CA TRP A 103 -9.38 5.19 12.72
C TRP A 103 -9.83 3.81 13.26
N LYS A 104 -10.02 2.82 12.41
CA LYS A 104 -10.30 1.43 12.83
C LYS A 104 -9.19 0.90 13.72
N GLY A 105 -7.92 1.15 13.34
CA GLY A 105 -6.76 0.72 14.11
C GLY A 105 -6.80 1.25 15.55
N ASP A 106 -7.15 2.51 15.73
CA ASP A 106 -7.30 3.14 17.05
C ASP A 106 -8.46 2.53 17.85
N VAL A 107 -9.66 2.50 17.27
CA VAL A 107 -10.86 1.98 17.93
C VAL A 107 -10.74 0.50 18.30
N GLU A 108 -10.21 -0.31 17.39
CA GLU A 108 -10.04 -1.75 17.61
C GLU A 108 -8.98 -2.02 18.68
N LEU A 109 -7.89 -1.25 18.70
CA LEU A 109 -6.86 -1.36 19.72
C LEU A 109 -7.42 -1.05 21.10
N ASN A 110 -8.13 0.05 21.24
CA ASN A 110 -8.76 0.45 22.50
C ASN A 110 -9.80 -0.57 22.97
N LYS A 111 -10.64 -1.07 22.07
CA LYS A 111 -11.61 -2.14 22.37
C LYS A 111 -10.94 -3.41 22.87
N ILE A 112 -9.85 -3.85 22.22
CA ILE A 112 -9.12 -5.08 22.60
C ILE A 112 -8.40 -4.93 23.94
N LEU A 113 -7.88 -3.74 24.22
CA LEU A 113 -7.15 -3.43 25.44
C LEU A 113 -8.08 -3.09 26.61
N GLY A 114 -9.37 -2.83 26.36
CA GLY A 114 -10.32 -2.37 27.35
C GLY A 114 -9.97 -0.99 27.89
N SER A 115 -9.45 -0.11 27.04
CA SER A 115 -9.05 1.26 27.35
C SER A 115 -9.89 2.25 26.57
N ASP A 116 -10.12 3.43 27.15
CA ASP A 116 -10.78 4.57 26.51
C ASP A 116 -9.75 5.68 26.15
N LYS A 117 -8.47 5.28 25.95
CA LYS A 117 -7.35 6.22 25.76
C LYS A 117 -7.02 6.39 24.29
#